data_f942ad982c20739dc7048518b1e3caaf
#
_entry.id   f942ad982c20739dc7048518b1e3caaf
#
_cell.length_a   1.000
_cell.length_b   1.000
_cell.length_c   1.000
_cell.angle_alpha   90.00
_cell.angle_beta   90.00
_cell.angle_gamma   90.00
#
_symmetry.space_group_name_H-M   'P 1'
#
loop_
_entity.id
_entity.type
_entity.pdbx_description
1 polymer ?
#
loop_
_entity_poly.entity_id
_entity_poly.type
_entity_poly.pdbx_seq_one_letter_code
_entity_poly.pdbx_strand_id
1 'polypeptide(L)'
;GFTLPGESGYEELTLKMAGKWGADVIRDSDGTVLSDEITHAGYGIYSTICIIRDHNAWAKENQDKLQQTFLCTPPCVAESDTVAIGLMDSFFAEQFRINDSVAALEYWEVYDRTANVKIDNSHWNYDKEKGSVILCGITPFHKYTVSFLAYRIWEEISMYNHTTNHWDKEHLMQIDPRYPENQEYLLGWMKNWCETHPDTTVVRLTSMFYNFVWIWGSSERNRNLFSD
;
A
#
# COMPACT_ATOMS: atom_id res chain seq x y z
N GLY A 1 -0.72 -8.86 30.28
CA GLY A 1 -0.09 -7.59 30.61
C GLY A 1 -0.91 -6.42 30.06
N PHE A 2 -0.79 -5.30 30.72
CA PHE A 2 -1.45 -4.05 30.29
C PHE A 2 -0.44 -3.14 29.62
N THR A 3 -0.77 -2.65 28.42
CA THR A 3 0.08 -1.76 27.62
C THR A 3 -0.48 -0.34 27.65
N LEU A 4 0.35 0.63 28.02
CA LEU A 4 0.03 2.05 28.00
C LEU A 4 0.73 2.73 26.80
N PRO A 5 0.06 3.57 26.00
CA PRO A 5 0.74 4.39 24.99
C PRO A 5 1.60 5.47 25.66
N GLY A 6 2.80 5.68 25.15
CA GLY A 6 3.71 6.77 25.50
C GLY A 6 3.71 7.82 24.40
N GLU A 7 3.62 9.08 24.81
CA GLU A 7 3.64 10.23 23.91
C GLU A 7 4.82 11.13 24.22
N SER A 8 5.53 11.59 23.21
CA SER A 8 6.63 12.54 23.37
C SER A 8 6.12 13.86 23.98
N GLY A 9 6.82 14.35 25.00
CA GLY A 9 6.43 15.54 25.75
C GLY A 9 5.42 15.30 26.87
N TYR A 10 5.01 14.04 27.11
CA TYR A 10 4.11 13.64 28.20
C TYR A 10 4.71 12.54 29.07
N GLU A 11 6.04 12.47 29.18
CA GLU A 11 6.79 11.40 29.84
C GLU A 11 6.37 11.24 31.31
N GLU A 12 6.36 12.35 32.09
CA GLU A 12 5.95 12.34 33.49
C GLU A 12 4.51 11.83 33.66
N LEU A 13 3.57 12.28 32.79
CA LEU A 13 2.19 11.82 32.84
C LEU A 13 2.09 10.33 32.50
N THR A 14 2.81 9.89 31.47
CA THR A 14 2.88 8.49 31.05
C THR A 14 3.35 7.60 32.21
N LEU A 15 4.45 7.93 32.85
CA LEU A 15 4.99 7.16 33.99
C LEU A 15 4.05 7.15 35.20
N LYS A 16 3.47 8.29 35.52
CA LYS A 16 2.46 8.38 36.58
C LYS A 16 1.26 7.49 36.31
N MET A 17 0.75 7.49 35.09
CA MET A 17 -0.40 6.67 34.73
C MET A 17 -0.03 5.19 34.62
N ALA A 18 1.17 4.86 34.13
CA ALA A 18 1.67 3.49 34.11
C ALA A 18 1.72 2.89 35.53
N GLY A 19 2.26 3.59 36.47
CA GLY A 19 2.29 3.15 37.86
C GLY A 19 0.90 3.05 38.48
N LYS A 20 0.03 4.04 38.24
CA LYS A 20 -1.34 4.05 38.78
C LYS A 20 -2.21 2.92 38.27
N TRP A 21 -2.07 2.55 36.99
CA TRP A 21 -2.90 1.54 36.34
C TRP A 21 -2.23 0.16 36.30
N GLY A 22 -1.00 0.04 36.77
CA GLY A 22 -0.27 -1.24 36.75
C GLY A 22 0.09 -1.68 35.34
N ALA A 23 0.63 -0.78 34.52
CA ALA A 23 1.12 -1.12 33.22
C ALA A 23 2.35 -2.03 33.32
N ASP A 24 2.46 -3.00 32.44
CA ASP A 24 3.65 -3.86 32.29
C ASP A 24 4.56 -3.32 31.20
N VAL A 25 3.98 -2.67 30.20
CA VAL A 25 4.64 -2.27 28.97
C VAL A 25 4.20 -0.85 28.57
N ILE A 26 5.15 -0.04 28.12
CA ILE A 26 4.87 1.26 27.51
C ILE A 26 5.13 1.15 26.00
N ARG A 27 4.14 1.52 25.19
CA ARG A 27 4.20 1.45 23.74
C ARG A 27 4.61 2.79 23.15
N ASP A 28 5.50 2.76 22.17
CA ASP A 28 5.76 3.92 21.31
C ASP A 28 4.49 4.35 20.54
N SER A 29 4.44 5.60 20.15
CA SER A 29 3.41 6.13 19.27
C SER A 29 3.91 6.05 17.83
N ASP A 30 3.52 4.98 17.14
CA ASP A 30 3.75 4.77 15.70
C ASP A 30 5.21 4.93 15.24
N GLY A 31 6.15 4.34 16.01
CA GLY A 31 7.57 4.34 15.68
C GLY A 31 8.33 5.58 16.14
N THR A 32 7.74 6.41 17.00
CA THR A 32 8.50 7.45 17.71
C THR A 32 9.38 6.81 18.76
N VAL A 33 10.63 7.25 18.84
CA VAL A 33 11.56 6.77 19.88
C VAL A 33 11.08 7.30 21.23
N LEU A 34 10.86 6.40 22.19
CA LEU A 34 10.58 6.78 23.58
C LEU A 34 11.83 7.38 24.20
N SER A 35 11.63 8.37 25.09
CA SER A 35 12.73 9.03 25.79
C SER A 35 13.45 8.09 26.75
N ASP A 36 14.70 8.43 27.10
CA ASP A 36 15.49 7.70 28.10
C ASP A 36 14.78 7.64 29.46
N GLU A 37 14.00 8.66 29.80
CA GLU A 37 13.20 8.67 31.01
C GLU A 37 12.20 7.51 31.07
N ILE A 38 11.58 7.19 29.95
CA ILE A 38 10.63 6.07 29.86
C ILE A 38 11.37 4.73 29.74
N THR A 39 12.40 4.64 28.90
CA THR A 39 13.10 3.37 28.66
C THR A 39 13.84 2.86 29.90
N HIS A 40 14.29 3.77 30.75
CA HIS A 40 14.95 3.42 32.01
C HIS A 40 14.02 3.33 33.26
N ALA A 41 12.72 3.52 33.08
CA ALA A 41 11.74 3.47 34.17
C ALA A 41 11.37 2.04 34.65
N GLY A 42 11.91 1.00 33.99
CA GLY A 42 11.71 -0.40 34.39
C GLY A 42 10.44 -1.07 33.81
N TYR A 43 9.75 -0.41 32.91
CA TYR A 43 8.67 -1.01 32.11
C TYR A 43 9.22 -1.73 30.88
N GLY A 44 8.50 -2.74 30.39
CA GLY A 44 8.78 -3.28 29.08
C GLY A 44 8.54 -2.23 27.98
N ILE A 45 9.33 -2.27 26.92
CA ILE A 45 9.19 -1.34 25.79
C ILE A 45 8.56 -2.06 24.61
N TYR A 46 7.48 -1.48 24.12
CA TYR A 46 6.74 -2.00 22.98
C TYR A 46 6.94 -1.09 21.77
N SER A 47 7.76 -1.55 20.83
CA SER A 47 8.10 -0.80 19.62
C SER A 47 7.30 -1.23 18.42
N THR A 48 6.83 -0.26 17.64
CA THR A 48 6.08 -0.48 16.42
C THR A 48 6.97 -0.34 15.20
N ILE A 49 6.95 -1.32 14.31
CA ILE A 49 7.69 -1.29 13.05
C ILE A 49 6.73 -1.44 11.89
N CYS A 50 6.89 -0.59 10.88
CA CYS A 50 6.29 -0.76 9.57
C CYS A 50 7.39 -1.15 8.57
N ILE A 51 7.62 -2.46 8.41
CA ILE A 51 8.81 -2.99 7.74
C ILE A 51 8.87 -2.71 6.24
N ILE A 52 7.75 -2.47 5.57
CA ILE A 52 7.71 -2.37 4.10
C ILE A 52 7.64 -0.94 3.59
N ARG A 53 7.53 0.04 4.46
CA ARG A 53 7.52 1.48 4.12
C ARG A 53 8.68 2.21 4.82
N ASP A 54 8.86 3.47 4.53
CA ASP A 54 10.00 4.29 4.98
C ASP A 54 11.36 3.91 4.34
N HIS A 55 11.28 3.27 3.16
CA HIS A 55 12.45 2.84 2.39
C HIS A 55 12.52 3.53 1.03
N ASN A 56 12.12 4.81 0.93
CA ASN A 56 11.96 5.51 -0.34
C ASN A 56 13.24 5.57 -1.19
N ALA A 57 14.42 5.69 -0.59
CA ALA A 57 15.67 5.66 -1.34
C ALA A 57 15.82 4.35 -2.12
N TRP A 58 15.64 3.23 -1.43
CA TRP A 58 15.66 1.91 -2.07
C TRP A 58 14.52 1.72 -3.08
N ALA A 59 13.31 2.14 -2.72
CA ALA A 59 12.13 2.01 -3.57
C ALA A 59 12.25 2.77 -4.89
N LYS A 60 12.88 3.95 -4.89
CA LYS A 60 13.16 4.76 -6.10
C LYS A 60 14.12 4.07 -7.06
N GLU A 61 15.09 3.33 -6.54
CA GLU A 61 16.06 2.58 -7.32
C GLU A 61 15.51 1.21 -7.79
N ASN A 62 14.45 0.70 -7.15
CA ASN A 62 13.88 -0.61 -7.38
C ASN A 62 12.36 -0.54 -7.67
N GLN A 63 11.96 0.35 -8.56
CA GLN A 63 10.55 0.62 -8.84
C GLN A 63 9.79 -0.56 -9.49
N ASP A 64 10.50 -1.49 -10.08
CA ASP A 64 9.97 -2.74 -10.63
C ASP A 64 9.74 -3.82 -9.55
N LYS A 65 10.15 -3.55 -8.32
CA LYS A 65 10.05 -4.45 -7.16
C LYS A 65 9.15 -3.88 -6.05
N LEU A 66 8.29 -2.92 -6.39
CA LEU A 66 7.26 -2.42 -5.49
C LEU A 66 6.10 -3.40 -5.42
N GLN A 67 5.30 -3.27 -4.37
CA GLN A 67 4.06 -4.05 -4.25
C GLN A 67 3.12 -3.74 -5.40
N GLN A 68 2.40 -4.77 -5.84
CA GLN A 68 1.44 -4.69 -6.93
C GLN A 68 0.05 -5.10 -6.47
N THR A 69 -0.94 -4.63 -7.19
CA THR A 69 -2.32 -5.06 -7.03
C THR A 69 -2.98 -5.19 -8.40
N PHE A 70 -4.03 -6.02 -8.48
CA PHE A 70 -4.95 -5.98 -9.60
C PHE A 70 -5.92 -4.82 -9.40
N LEU A 71 -6.09 -4.03 -10.45
CA LEU A 71 -7.15 -3.04 -10.57
C LEU A 71 -8.15 -3.52 -11.63
N CYS A 72 -9.43 -3.25 -11.39
CA CYS A 72 -10.49 -3.56 -12.33
C CYS A 72 -11.23 -2.28 -12.70
N THR A 73 -11.29 -1.95 -13.99
CA THR A 73 -12.02 -0.77 -14.45
C THR A 73 -13.52 -0.89 -14.13
N PRO A 74 -14.24 0.21 -13.94
CA PRO A 74 -15.69 0.19 -13.98
C PRO A 74 -16.19 -0.39 -15.30
N PRO A 75 -17.41 -0.98 -15.32
CA PRO A 75 -18.00 -1.46 -16.56
C PRO A 75 -18.22 -0.32 -17.56
N CYS A 76 -17.66 -0.48 -18.76
CA CYS A 76 -17.83 0.40 -19.90
C CYS A 76 -18.80 -0.25 -20.91
N VAL A 77 -19.81 0.48 -21.37
CA VAL A 77 -20.74 0.02 -22.42
C VAL A 77 -20.11 0.30 -23.78
N ALA A 78 -19.98 -0.72 -24.62
CA ALA A 78 -19.52 -0.56 -26.00
C ALA A 78 -20.69 -0.13 -26.88
N GLU A 79 -20.57 1.00 -27.58
CA GLU A 79 -21.60 1.51 -28.51
C GLU A 79 -21.50 0.86 -29.91
N SER A 80 -20.36 0.23 -30.20
CA SER A 80 -20.10 -0.47 -31.47
C SER A 80 -19.33 -1.77 -31.19
N ASP A 81 -18.83 -2.41 -32.24
CA ASP A 81 -17.96 -3.57 -32.13
C ASP A 81 -16.52 -3.25 -31.66
N THR A 82 -16.26 -1.99 -31.34
CA THR A 82 -14.97 -1.51 -30.84
C THR A 82 -15.19 -0.52 -29.70
N VAL A 83 -14.35 -0.63 -28.64
CA VAL A 83 -14.34 0.33 -27.52
C VAL A 83 -12.94 0.51 -26.97
N ALA A 84 -12.59 1.72 -26.56
CA ALA A 84 -11.38 2.01 -25.80
C ALA A 84 -11.74 2.24 -24.33
N ILE A 85 -11.05 1.55 -23.42
CA ILE A 85 -11.27 1.64 -21.98
C ILE A 85 -10.00 2.21 -21.34
N GLY A 86 -10.06 3.42 -20.81
CA GLY A 86 -8.98 4.05 -20.07
C GLY A 86 -8.75 3.33 -18.74
N LEU A 87 -7.54 2.86 -18.51
CA LEU A 87 -7.26 2.03 -17.34
C LEU A 87 -7.29 2.80 -16.03
N MET A 88 -6.86 4.07 -16.06
CA MET A 88 -6.72 4.88 -14.87
C MET A 88 -7.84 5.92 -14.67
N ASP A 89 -8.84 5.98 -15.55
CA ASP A 89 -9.86 7.04 -15.56
C ASP A 89 -10.66 7.13 -14.26
N SER A 90 -10.87 6.00 -13.59
CA SER A 90 -11.63 5.91 -12.34
C SER A 90 -10.77 5.85 -11.08
N PHE A 91 -9.45 5.80 -11.22
CA PHE A 91 -8.53 5.67 -10.12
C PHE A 91 -7.79 6.98 -9.84
N PHE A 92 -7.28 7.12 -8.62
CA PHE A 92 -6.37 8.20 -8.28
C PHE A 92 -4.98 7.89 -8.85
N ALA A 93 -4.64 8.53 -9.97
CA ALA A 93 -3.48 8.18 -10.77
C ALA A 93 -2.14 8.30 -10.01
N GLU A 94 -2.07 9.17 -8.99
CA GLU A 94 -0.85 9.30 -8.17
C GLU A 94 -0.58 8.09 -7.26
N GLN A 95 -1.60 7.25 -7.03
CA GLN A 95 -1.46 6.05 -6.19
C GLN A 95 -0.85 4.87 -6.94
N PHE A 96 -1.04 4.81 -8.25
CA PHE A 96 -0.72 3.63 -9.04
C PHE A 96 0.10 3.96 -10.28
N ARG A 97 0.94 3.02 -10.66
CA ARG A 97 1.60 2.99 -11.96
C ARG A 97 1.29 1.67 -12.64
N ILE A 98 0.74 1.71 -13.85
CA ILE A 98 0.43 0.51 -14.63
C ILE A 98 1.70 -0.34 -14.79
N ASN A 99 1.60 -1.65 -14.55
CA ASN A 99 2.65 -2.59 -14.90
C ASN A 99 2.33 -3.18 -16.27
N ASP A 100 2.97 -2.64 -17.29
CA ASP A 100 2.83 -3.04 -18.69
C ASP A 100 4.02 -3.90 -19.18
N SER A 101 4.77 -4.51 -18.27
CA SER A 101 5.80 -5.47 -18.67
C SER A 101 5.17 -6.67 -19.38
N VAL A 102 5.93 -7.30 -20.28
CA VAL A 102 5.47 -8.48 -21.02
C VAL A 102 4.92 -9.56 -20.10
N ALA A 103 5.61 -9.82 -18.99
CA ALA A 103 5.18 -10.80 -18.01
C ALA A 103 3.87 -10.39 -17.30
N ALA A 104 3.66 -9.10 -17.04
CA ALA A 104 2.44 -8.62 -16.41
C ALA A 104 1.23 -8.67 -17.34
N LEU A 105 1.43 -8.38 -18.62
CA LEU A 105 0.35 -8.43 -19.63
C LEU A 105 -0.27 -9.83 -19.76
N GLU A 106 0.48 -10.89 -19.47
CA GLU A 106 -0.04 -12.27 -19.47
C GLU A 106 -1.15 -12.50 -18.41
N TYR A 107 -1.18 -11.66 -17.36
CA TYR A 107 -2.17 -11.74 -16.29
C TYR A 107 -3.33 -10.75 -16.46
N TRP A 108 -3.28 -9.90 -17.49
CA TRP A 108 -4.40 -8.98 -17.72
C TRP A 108 -5.58 -9.73 -18.32
N GLU A 109 -6.78 -9.31 -17.94
CA GLU A 109 -8.01 -9.94 -18.39
C GLU A 109 -9.05 -8.91 -18.80
N VAL A 110 -9.67 -9.16 -19.94
CA VAL A 110 -10.86 -8.43 -20.37
C VAL A 110 -12.08 -9.33 -20.18
N TYR A 111 -13.13 -8.77 -19.60
CA TYR A 111 -14.34 -9.52 -19.30
C TYR A 111 -15.57 -8.83 -19.88
N ASP A 112 -16.39 -9.58 -20.61
CA ASP A 112 -17.75 -9.20 -20.97
C ASP A 112 -18.66 -9.51 -19.77
N ARG A 113 -19.09 -8.48 -19.07
CA ARG A 113 -19.93 -8.60 -17.87
C ARG A 113 -21.38 -8.88 -18.20
N THR A 114 -21.81 -8.61 -19.43
CA THR A 114 -23.18 -8.89 -19.89
C THR A 114 -23.33 -10.38 -20.23
N ALA A 115 -22.39 -10.95 -20.97
CA ALA A 115 -22.36 -12.36 -21.31
C ALA A 115 -21.70 -13.23 -20.22
N ASN A 116 -21.02 -12.62 -19.24
CA ASN A 116 -20.25 -13.28 -18.19
C ASN A 116 -19.16 -14.22 -18.75
N VAL A 117 -18.39 -13.73 -19.70
CA VAL A 117 -17.30 -14.47 -20.35
C VAL A 117 -16.01 -13.66 -20.42
N LYS A 118 -14.89 -14.34 -20.33
CA LYS A 118 -13.57 -13.74 -20.60
C LYS A 118 -13.42 -13.55 -22.11
N ILE A 119 -12.93 -12.38 -22.50
CA ILE A 119 -12.62 -12.06 -23.90
C ILE A 119 -11.24 -12.61 -24.25
N ASP A 120 -11.15 -13.27 -25.41
CA ASP A 120 -9.89 -13.79 -25.92
C ASP A 120 -8.89 -12.66 -26.19
N ASN A 121 -7.61 -12.92 -25.92
CA ASN A 121 -6.55 -11.92 -26.05
C ASN A 121 -6.37 -11.38 -27.48
N SER A 122 -6.86 -12.10 -28.50
CA SER A 122 -6.85 -11.63 -29.90
C SER A 122 -7.84 -10.48 -30.18
N HIS A 123 -8.79 -10.23 -29.28
CA HIS A 123 -9.81 -9.20 -29.41
C HIS A 123 -9.47 -7.90 -28.70
N TRP A 124 -8.29 -7.80 -28.07
CA TRP A 124 -7.87 -6.57 -27.41
C TRP A 124 -6.37 -6.34 -27.49
N ASN A 125 -5.97 -5.07 -27.40
CA ASN A 125 -4.58 -4.66 -27.26
C ASN A 125 -4.45 -3.48 -26.31
N TYR A 126 -3.29 -3.33 -25.68
CA TYR A 126 -2.98 -2.19 -24.83
C TYR A 126 -2.29 -1.09 -25.63
N ASP A 127 -2.88 0.09 -25.63
CA ASP A 127 -2.31 1.33 -26.18
C ASP A 127 -1.57 2.06 -25.01
N LYS A 128 -0.25 1.90 -24.98
CA LYS A 128 0.59 2.47 -23.92
C LYS A 128 0.56 3.99 -23.92
N GLU A 129 0.49 4.63 -25.09
CA GLU A 129 0.51 6.09 -25.20
C GLU A 129 -0.77 6.71 -24.61
N LYS A 130 -1.88 6.04 -24.77
CA LYS A 130 -3.19 6.47 -24.23
C LYS A 130 -3.50 5.88 -22.85
N GLY A 131 -2.74 4.89 -22.38
CA GLY A 131 -3.04 4.18 -21.14
C GLY A 131 -4.39 3.46 -21.18
N SER A 132 -4.79 2.94 -22.35
CA SER A 132 -6.10 2.32 -22.57
C SER A 132 -6.01 0.97 -23.23
N VAL A 133 -6.99 0.11 -22.94
CA VAL A 133 -7.19 -1.15 -23.66
C VAL A 133 -8.23 -0.94 -24.75
N ILE A 134 -7.87 -1.28 -25.98
CA ILE A 134 -8.74 -1.19 -27.15
C ILE A 134 -9.29 -2.58 -27.43
N LEU A 135 -10.61 -2.73 -27.40
CA LEU A 135 -11.32 -3.93 -27.75
C LEU A 135 -11.86 -3.82 -29.16
N CYS A 136 -11.78 -4.91 -29.94
CA CYS A 136 -12.28 -5.00 -31.32
C CYS A 136 -13.01 -6.30 -31.56
N GLY A 137 -14.03 -6.29 -32.45
CA GLY A 137 -14.82 -7.46 -32.77
C GLY A 137 -15.66 -7.97 -31.59
N ILE A 138 -16.11 -7.07 -30.76
CA ILE A 138 -16.92 -7.34 -29.58
C ILE A 138 -18.41 -7.09 -29.82
N THR A 139 -19.27 -7.54 -28.93
CA THR A 139 -20.72 -7.35 -29.05
C THR A 139 -21.12 -5.96 -28.61
N PRO A 140 -21.77 -5.15 -29.49
CA PRO A 140 -22.27 -3.83 -29.09
C PRO A 140 -23.30 -3.91 -27.94
N PHE A 141 -23.37 -2.83 -27.14
CA PHE A 141 -24.24 -2.66 -25.99
C PHE A 141 -23.99 -3.61 -24.80
N HIS A 142 -22.93 -4.42 -24.87
CA HIS A 142 -22.45 -5.16 -23.73
C HIS A 142 -21.55 -4.29 -22.85
N LYS A 143 -21.37 -4.71 -21.58
CA LYS A 143 -20.51 -4.06 -20.58
C LYS A 143 -19.20 -4.79 -20.47
N TYR A 144 -18.10 -4.08 -20.62
CA TYR A 144 -16.75 -4.64 -20.56
C TYR A 144 -15.96 -4.05 -19.39
N THR A 145 -15.12 -4.87 -18.79
CA THR A 145 -14.15 -4.45 -17.76
C THR A 145 -12.78 -4.98 -18.12
N VAL A 146 -11.75 -4.25 -17.68
CA VAL A 146 -10.35 -4.68 -17.78
C VAL A 146 -9.80 -4.86 -16.37
N SER A 147 -9.24 -6.03 -16.10
CA SER A 147 -8.43 -6.31 -14.91
C SER A 147 -6.96 -6.26 -15.29
N PHE A 148 -6.17 -5.46 -14.62
CA PHE A 148 -4.78 -5.21 -14.95
C PHE A 148 -3.91 -5.05 -13.70
N LEU A 149 -2.60 -5.32 -13.82
CA LEU A 149 -1.64 -5.14 -12.73
C LEU A 149 -1.14 -3.69 -12.68
N ALA A 150 -1.04 -3.17 -11.48
CA ALA A 150 -0.43 -1.87 -11.22
C ALA A 150 0.48 -1.93 -9.99
N TYR A 151 1.60 -1.19 -10.05
CA TYR A 151 2.44 -0.94 -8.90
C TYR A 151 1.77 0.06 -7.98
N ARG A 152 1.84 -0.18 -6.67
CA ARG A 152 1.40 0.72 -5.61
C ARG A 152 2.54 1.70 -5.32
N ILE A 153 2.47 2.91 -5.89
CA ILE A 153 3.54 3.91 -5.79
C ILE A 153 3.30 4.94 -4.67
N TRP A 154 2.18 4.84 -3.98
CA TRP A 154 1.89 5.61 -2.78
C TRP A 154 1.24 4.71 -1.72
N GLU A 155 1.90 4.57 -0.59
CA GLU A 155 1.44 3.74 0.53
C GLU A 155 0.19 4.36 1.16
N GLU A 156 -0.80 3.54 1.50
CA GLU A 156 -2.16 3.96 1.82
C GLU A 156 -2.25 4.80 3.10
N ILE A 157 -1.47 4.47 4.13
CA ILE A 157 -1.48 5.23 5.39
C ILE A 157 -0.77 6.57 5.18
N SER A 158 0.33 6.58 4.42
CA SER A 158 0.97 7.81 3.99
C SER A 158 0.01 8.68 3.19
N MET A 159 -0.70 8.09 2.22
CA MET A 159 -1.71 8.78 1.43
C MET A 159 -2.85 9.33 2.28
N TYR A 160 -3.37 8.53 3.22
CA TYR A 160 -4.39 8.98 4.17
C TYR A 160 -3.90 10.19 5.00
N ASN A 161 -2.68 10.13 5.52
CA ASN A 161 -2.11 11.22 6.30
C ASN A 161 -1.92 12.50 5.48
N HIS A 162 -1.49 12.40 4.23
CA HIS A 162 -1.39 13.55 3.32
C HIS A 162 -2.76 14.18 3.03
N THR A 163 -3.76 13.35 2.75
CA THR A 163 -5.09 13.84 2.34
C THR A 163 -5.94 14.30 3.52
N THR A 164 -5.80 13.68 4.69
CA THR A 164 -6.65 13.93 5.87
C THR A 164 -5.93 14.74 6.95
N ASN A 165 -4.66 14.46 7.19
CA ASN A 165 -3.89 15.08 8.26
C ASN A 165 -2.90 16.14 7.76
N HIS A 166 -2.96 16.47 6.47
CA HIS A 166 -2.15 17.51 5.84
C HIS A 166 -0.64 17.32 6.02
N TRP A 167 -0.16 16.08 5.98
CA TRP A 167 1.27 15.81 5.99
C TRP A 167 1.95 16.38 4.75
N ASP A 168 3.11 16.97 4.95
CA ASP A 168 3.99 17.53 3.90
C ASP A 168 5.21 16.66 3.60
N LYS A 169 5.27 15.46 4.21
CA LYS A 169 6.37 14.51 4.01
C LYS A 169 6.32 13.90 2.61
N GLU A 170 7.45 13.35 2.17
CA GLU A 170 7.51 12.60 0.92
C GLU A 170 6.51 11.43 0.91
N HIS A 171 5.89 11.17 -0.25
CA HIS A 171 5.04 9.99 -0.42
C HIS A 171 5.85 8.71 -0.21
N LEU A 172 5.36 7.84 0.67
CA LEU A 172 6.02 6.58 0.96
C LEU A 172 5.59 5.52 -0.06
N MET A 173 6.56 4.78 -0.58
CA MET A 173 6.35 3.65 -1.47
C MET A 173 6.51 2.33 -0.71
N GLN A 174 5.71 1.34 -1.10
CA GLN A 174 5.76 0.01 -0.49
C GLN A 174 6.64 -0.92 -1.31
N ILE A 175 7.72 -1.40 -0.72
CA ILE A 175 8.55 -2.43 -1.34
C ILE A 175 7.91 -3.81 -1.15
N ASP A 176 8.15 -4.71 -2.11
CA ASP A 176 7.57 -6.05 -2.08
C ASP A 176 8.58 -7.05 -1.50
N PRO A 177 8.32 -7.62 -0.30
CA PRO A 177 9.25 -8.56 0.33
C PRO A 177 9.34 -9.92 -0.38
N ARG A 178 8.57 -10.17 -1.44
CA ARG A 178 8.69 -11.41 -2.24
C ARG A 178 9.90 -11.42 -3.16
N TYR A 179 10.46 -10.24 -3.48
CA TYR A 179 11.69 -10.16 -4.26
C TYR A 179 12.92 -10.43 -3.39
N PRO A 180 13.84 -11.35 -3.80
CA PRO A 180 15.00 -11.69 -3.01
C PRO A 180 15.88 -10.49 -2.60
N GLU A 181 16.04 -9.53 -3.50
CA GLU A 181 16.83 -8.32 -3.25
C GLU A 181 16.17 -7.43 -2.16
N ASN A 182 14.84 -7.33 -2.18
CA ASN A 182 14.11 -6.63 -1.12
C ASN A 182 14.20 -7.37 0.21
N GLN A 183 14.18 -8.70 0.20
CA GLN A 183 14.38 -9.51 1.41
C GLN A 183 15.76 -9.26 2.02
N GLU A 184 16.82 -9.29 1.22
CA GLU A 184 18.18 -9.03 1.69
C GLU A 184 18.32 -7.63 2.28
N TYR A 185 17.79 -6.63 1.57
CA TYR A 185 17.75 -5.24 2.05
C TYR A 185 17.02 -5.11 3.40
N LEU A 186 15.81 -5.68 3.50
CA LEU A 186 15.00 -5.63 4.72
C LEU A 186 15.63 -6.39 5.89
N LEU A 187 16.29 -7.52 5.63
CA LEU A 187 17.04 -8.25 6.66
C LEU A 187 18.21 -7.43 7.21
N GLY A 188 18.93 -6.72 6.34
CA GLY A 188 19.99 -5.79 6.74
C GLY A 188 19.45 -4.65 7.60
N TRP A 189 18.36 -4.04 7.16
CA TRP A 189 17.68 -2.99 7.90
C TRP A 189 17.19 -3.49 9.27
N MET A 190 16.55 -4.66 9.32
CA MET A 190 16.05 -5.24 10.57
C MET A 190 17.18 -5.56 11.58
N LYS A 191 18.33 -6.06 11.11
CA LYS A 191 19.48 -6.27 11.98
C LYS A 191 19.93 -4.97 12.62
N ASN A 192 20.11 -3.92 11.82
CA ASN A 192 20.49 -2.60 12.32
C ASN A 192 19.43 -2.04 13.29
N TRP A 193 18.14 -2.26 12.99
CA TRP A 193 17.06 -1.83 13.88
C TRP A 193 17.16 -2.53 15.26
N CYS A 194 17.40 -3.85 15.29
CA CYS A 194 17.59 -4.58 16.55
C CYS A 194 18.79 -4.07 17.36
N GLU A 195 19.87 -3.73 16.68
CA GLU A 195 21.09 -3.20 17.32
C GLU A 195 20.86 -1.81 17.93
N THR A 196 20.03 -1.01 17.29
CA THR A 196 19.72 0.37 17.72
C THR A 196 18.54 0.47 18.70
N HIS A 197 17.82 -0.62 18.96
CA HIS A 197 16.68 -0.67 19.87
C HIS A 197 16.83 -1.78 20.93
N PRO A 198 17.92 -1.77 21.71
CA PRO A 198 18.23 -2.86 22.66
C PRO A 198 17.21 -2.99 23.79
N ASP A 199 16.50 -1.90 24.13
CA ASP A 199 15.52 -1.89 25.22
C ASP A 199 14.15 -2.44 24.82
N THR A 200 13.93 -2.73 23.55
CA THR A 200 12.66 -3.26 23.07
C THR A 200 12.42 -4.69 23.55
N THR A 201 11.32 -4.90 24.26
CA THR A 201 10.88 -6.21 24.77
C THR A 201 9.75 -6.81 23.95
N VAL A 202 8.95 -5.98 23.27
CA VAL A 202 7.85 -6.38 22.41
C VAL A 202 7.93 -5.64 21.08
N VAL A 203 7.90 -6.38 19.98
CA VAL A 203 7.84 -5.80 18.63
C VAL A 203 6.46 -6.00 18.04
N ARG A 204 5.84 -4.92 17.60
CA ARG A 204 4.65 -4.94 16.75
C ARG A 204 5.05 -4.68 15.31
N LEU A 205 4.83 -5.67 14.46
CA LEU A 205 4.94 -5.50 13.02
C LEU A 205 3.59 -5.01 12.48
N THR A 206 3.58 -3.88 11.82
CA THR A 206 2.38 -3.30 11.23
C THR A 206 2.58 -3.04 9.74
N SER A 207 1.51 -3.09 8.98
CA SER A 207 1.51 -2.88 7.52
C SER A 207 2.52 -3.77 6.79
N MET A 208 2.68 -5.01 7.24
CA MET A 208 3.67 -5.95 6.70
C MET A 208 3.26 -6.57 5.37
N PHE A 209 1.96 -6.72 5.15
CA PHE A 209 1.45 -7.57 4.10
C PHE A 209 0.33 -6.90 3.32
N TYR A 210 -0.10 -7.57 2.27
CA TYR A 210 -1.21 -7.22 1.39
C TYR A 210 -2.59 -7.42 2.03
N ASN A 211 -2.74 -7.23 3.33
CA ASN A 211 -3.98 -7.54 4.02
C ASN A 211 -5.15 -6.69 3.55
N PHE A 212 -4.86 -5.51 3.01
CA PHE A 212 -5.86 -4.66 2.36
C PHE A 212 -5.17 -3.62 1.47
N VAL A 213 -5.89 -3.18 0.48
CA VAL A 213 -5.50 -2.07 -0.38
C VAL A 213 -6.61 -1.03 -0.36
N TRP A 214 -6.28 0.21 -0.04
CA TRP A 214 -7.20 1.33 -0.21
C TRP A 214 -7.03 1.89 -1.61
N ILE A 215 -8.09 1.79 -2.40
CA ILE A 215 -8.11 2.32 -3.75
C ILE A 215 -8.90 3.62 -3.75
N TRP A 216 -8.25 4.69 -4.14
CA TRP A 216 -8.86 6.02 -4.21
C TRP A 216 -9.39 6.28 -5.61
N GLY A 217 -10.62 6.79 -5.70
CA GLY A 217 -11.21 7.16 -6.97
C GLY A 217 -10.70 8.50 -7.48
N SER A 218 -10.70 8.69 -8.79
CA SER A 218 -10.23 9.91 -9.45
C SER A 218 -11.10 11.14 -9.14
N SER A 219 -12.40 10.96 -8.94
CA SER A 219 -13.37 12.04 -8.74
C SER A 219 -13.59 12.41 -7.27
N GLU A 220 -13.37 11.48 -6.37
CA GLU A 220 -13.58 11.65 -4.93
C GLU A 220 -12.39 11.07 -4.18
N ARG A 221 -11.41 11.91 -3.83
CA ARG A 221 -10.18 11.50 -3.11
C ARG A 221 -10.43 10.77 -1.78
N ASN A 222 -11.64 10.82 -1.24
CA ASN A 222 -12.01 10.18 0.03
C ASN A 222 -12.80 8.88 -0.15
N ARG A 223 -12.96 8.39 -1.38
CA ARG A 223 -13.69 7.17 -1.65
C ARG A 223 -12.77 5.97 -1.56
N ASN A 224 -12.87 5.26 -0.46
CA ASN A 224 -12.11 4.04 -0.23
C ASN A 224 -12.85 2.84 -0.81
N LEU A 225 -12.20 2.14 -1.73
CA LEU A 225 -12.57 0.78 -2.09
C LEU A 225 -11.56 -0.16 -1.42
N PHE A 226 -12.06 -1.10 -0.64
CA PHE A 226 -11.25 -2.21 -0.16
C PHE A 226 -11.25 -3.30 -1.21
N SER A 227 -10.07 -3.77 -1.58
CA SER A 227 -9.92 -5.04 -2.29
C SER A 227 -8.95 -5.91 -1.52
N ASP A 228 -9.37 -7.14 -1.27
CA ASP A 228 -8.50 -8.18 -0.74
C ASP A 228 -7.56 -8.71 -1.82
#